data_60e4411cef392554e60f007b0ed5dc36
#
_entry.id   60e4411cef392554e60f007b0ed5dc36
#
_cell.length_a   1.000
_cell.length_b   1.000
_cell.length_c   1.000
_cell.angle_alpha   90.00
_cell.angle_beta   90.00
_cell.angle_gamma   90.00
#
_symmetry.space_group_name_H-M   'P 1'
#
loop_
_entity.id
_entity.type
_entity.pdbx_description
1 polymer ?
#
loop_
_entity_poly.entity_id
_entity_poly.type
_entity_poly.pdbx_seq_one_letter_code
_entity_poly.pdbx_strand_id
1 'polypeptide(L)'
;MTKPHYFSSNFQWQIIESLLTFKRKSKHNLRQISEAICYLTKTGCQWRHLPINYAPWGTVYWYFRKWTLEGIIEVAHQQLRKALRKKSGKKESTSLGIIDSHSVRMSSISGQQRGIDGNKKIKGSKRHIIVDTMGLIICVVAHAANIHDSKGAKEVFDCLYDLRFDEEKLRKILADGGYQGEIADYLKEKMNIPLEVVKRNDKNN
;
A
#
# COMPACT_ATOMS: atom_id res chain seq x y z
N MET A 1 11.16 -26.93 -15.46
CA MET A 1 10.01 -25.98 -15.27
C MET A 1 10.44 -24.87 -14.36
N THR A 2 10.65 -23.67 -14.87
CA THR A 2 10.94 -22.47 -14.08
C THR A 2 9.74 -22.17 -13.20
N LYS A 3 9.94 -22.10 -11.87
CA LYS A 3 8.89 -21.68 -10.94
C LYS A 3 8.42 -20.27 -11.35
N PRO A 4 7.12 -20.02 -11.49
CA PRO A 4 6.64 -18.69 -11.81
C PRO A 4 7.15 -17.69 -10.75
N HIS A 5 7.51 -16.48 -11.17
CA HIS A 5 8.08 -15.40 -10.34
C HIS A 5 7.18 -14.89 -9.19
N TYR A 6 6.10 -15.60 -8.86
CA TYR A 6 5.10 -15.21 -7.87
C TYR A 6 5.22 -15.97 -6.54
N PHE A 7 6.18 -16.88 -6.45
CA PHE A 7 6.40 -17.63 -5.22
C PHE A 7 7.15 -16.76 -4.21
N SER A 8 6.60 -16.66 -3.02
CA SER A 8 7.32 -16.08 -1.89
C SER A 8 8.58 -16.88 -1.60
N SER A 9 9.71 -16.22 -1.40
CA SER A 9 10.90 -16.88 -0.89
C SER A 9 10.62 -17.53 0.47
N ASN A 10 11.42 -18.51 0.88
CA ASN A 10 11.25 -19.11 2.22
C ASN A 10 11.33 -18.05 3.32
N PHE A 11 12.21 -17.06 3.17
CA PHE A 11 12.33 -15.95 4.11
C PHE A 11 11.06 -15.10 4.19
N GLN A 12 10.46 -14.74 3.05
CA GLN A 12 9.19 -13.99 3.03
C GLN A 12 8.05 -14.81 3.64
N TRP A 13 7.99 -16.11 3.33
CA TRP A 13 7.00 -17.00 3.91
C TRP A 13 7.13 -17.10 5.43
N GLN A 14 8.34 -17.27 5.97
CA GLN A 14 8.57 -17.32 7.42
C GLN A 14 8.03 -16.09 8.15
N ILE A 15 8.19 -14.90 7.57
CA ILE A 15 7.61 -13.66 8.12
C ILE A 15 6.08 -13.75 8.14
N ILE A 16 5.46 -14.14 7.03
CA ILE A 16 4.00 -14.24 6.94
C ILE A 16 3.49 -15.34 7.89
N GLU A 17 4.13 -16.49 7.90
CA GLU A 17 3.76 -17.64 8.74
C GLU A 17 3.76 -17.31 10.23
N SER A 18 4.74 -16.52 10.68
CA SER A 18 4.83 -16.11 12.09
C SER A 18 3.65 -15.24 12.57
N LEU A 19 2.93 -14.61 11.64
CA LEU A 19 1.74 -13.80 11.94
C LEU A 19 0.46 -14.62 11.96
N LEU A 20 0.50 -15.84 11.42
CA LEU A 20 -0.67 -16.68 11.29
C LEU A 20 -0.86 -17.52 12.56
N THR A 21 -1.69 -17.05 13.49
CA THR A 21 -2.07 -17.82 14.68
C THR A 21 -3.21 -18.78 14.36
N PHE A 22 -2.97 -20.10 14.53
CA PHE A 22 -3.97 -21.10 14.23
C PHE A 22 -4.52 -21.76 15.50
N LYS A 23 -5.85 -21.70 15.66
CA LYS A 23 -6.55 -22.55 16.64
C LYS A 23 -6.73 -24.00 16.14
N ARG A 24 -6.71 -24.21 14.83
CA ARG A 24 -6.86 -25.53 14.19
C ARG A 24 -6.01 -25.62 12.93
N LYS A 25 -5.55 -26.85 12.62
CA LYS A 25 -4.80 -27.14 11.38
C LYS A 25 -5.68 -26.83 10.16
N SER A 26 -5.19 -26.00 9.25
CA SER A 26 -5.89 -25.70 8.00
C SER A 26 -5.93 -26.92 7.08
N LYS A 27 -7.04 -27.11 6.38
CA LYS A 27 -7.18 -28.12 5.31
C LYS A 27 -6.29 -27.79 4.11
N HIS A 28 -6.03 -26.50 3.88
CA HIS A 28 -5.26 -26.00 2.73
C HIS A 28 -3.88 -25.54 3.17
N ASN A 29 -2.91 -25.66 2.27
CA ASN A 29 -1.58 -25.12 2.48
C ASN A 29 -1.65 -23.58 2.44
N LEU A 30 -1.40 -22.93 3.57
CA LEU A 30 -1.55 -21.49 3.71
C LEU A 30 -0.50 -20.70 2.94
N ARG A 31 0.67 -21.29 2.69
CA ARG A 31 1.64 -20.70 1.79
C ARG A 31 1.09 -20.59 0.37
N GLN A 32 0.45 -21.63 -0.14
CA GLN A 32 -0.21 -21.58 -1.44
C GLN A 32 -1.36 -20.57 -1.49
N ILE A 33 -2.11 -20.41 -0.37
CA ILE A 33 -3.12 -19.35 -0.26
C ILE A 33 -2.47 -17.97 -0.36
N SER A 34 -1.40 -17.70 0.40
CA SER A 34 -0.66 -16.44 0.34
C SER A 34 -0.11 -16.16 -1.07
N GLU A 35 0.47 -17.17 -1.70
CA GLU A 35 0.99 -17.07 -3.07
C GLU A 35 -0.11 -16.79 -4.10
N ALA A 36 -1.31 -17.38 -3.91
CA ALA A 36 -2.47 -17.11 -4.76
C ALA A 36 -2.97 -15.65 -4.60
N ILE A 37 -2.98 -15.11 -3.38
CA ILE A 37 -3.30 -13.71 -3.13
C ILE A 37 -2.26 -12.79 -3.79
N CYS A 38 -0.96 -13.07 -3.65
CA CYS A 38 0.10 -12.33 -4.32
C CYS A 38 0.00 -12.41 -5.85
N TYR A 39 -0.37 -13.57 -6.40
CA TYR A 39 -0.61 -13.74 -7.83
C TYR A 39 -1.75 -12.83 -8.31
N LEU A 40 -2.87 -12.85 -7.62
CA LEU A 40 -4.05 -12.04 -7.95
C LEU A 40 -3.74 -10.54 -7.88
N THR A 41 -3.07 -10.07 -6.83
CA THR A 41 -2.72 -8.65 -6.67
C THR A 41 -1.73 -8.18 -7.73
N LYS A 42 -0.84 -9.04 -8.19
CA LYS A 42 0.15 -8.71 -9.23
C LYS A 42 -0.42 -8.74 -10.63
N THR A 43 -1.29 -9.71 -10.94
CA THR A 43 -1.84 -9.90 -12.29
C THR A 43 -3.12 -9.12 -12.53
N GLY A 44 -3.83 -8.75 -11.46
CA GLY A 44 -5.16 -8.14 -11.55
C GLY A 44 -6.23 -9.09 -12.10
N CYS A 45 -5.99 -10.41 -12.14
CA CYS A 45 -6.96 -11.36 -12.64
C CYS A 45 -8.22 -11.39 -11.74
N GLN A 46 -9.35 -11.80 -12.31
CA GLN A 46 -10.56 -12.01 -11.53
C GLN A 46 -10.39 -13.22 -10.61
N TRP A 47 -11.05 -13.24 -9.46
CA TRP A 47 -10.99 -14.35 -8.48
C TRP A 47 -11.25 -15.71 -9.12
N ARG A 48 -12.25 -15.80 -10.00
CA ARG A 48 -12.63 -17.03 -10.71
C ARG A 48 -11.61 -17.49 -11.76
N HIS A 49 -10.68 -16.62 -12.13
CA HIS A 49 -9.60 -16.92 -13.10
C HIS A 49 -8.27 -17.25 -12.42
N LEU A 50 -8.28 -17.49 -11.10
CA LEU A 50 -7.10 -18.02 -10.42
C LEU A 50 -6.70 -19.36 -11.06
N PRO A 51 -5.41 -19.59 -11.35
CA PRO A 51 -4.93 -20.85 -11.92
C PRO A 51 -5.31 -22.06 -11.05
N ILE A 52 -5.63 -23.18 -11.70
CA ILE A 52 -6.13 -24.41 -11.07
C ILE A 52 -5.14 -25.08 -10.11
N ASN A 53 -3.85 -24.74 -10.21
CA ASN A 53 -2.81 -25.22 -9.30
C ASN A 53 -2.83 -24.58 -7.92
N TYR A 54 -3.63 -23.53 -7.72
CA TYR A 54 -3.91 -22.94 -6.40
C TYR A 54 -5.14 -23.60 -5.76
N ALA A 55 -5.39 -23.30 -4.51
CA ALA A 55 -6.63 -23.67 -3.86
C ALA A 55 -7.84 -23.03 -4.57
N PRO A 56 -9.06 -23.63 -4.45
CA PRO A 56 -10.25 -23.06 -5.06
C PRO A 56 -10.41 -21.56 -4.74
N TRP A 57 -10.75 -20.76 -5.74
CA TRP A 57 -10.82 -19.31 -5.63
C TRP A 57 -11.66 -18.81 -4.43
N GLY A 58 -12.77 -19.49 -4.13
CA GLY A 58 -13.62 -19.16 -2.98
C GLY A 58 -12.90 -19.33 -1.64
N THR A 59 -12.03 -20.36 -1.53
CA THR A 59 -11.15 -20.54 -0.36
C THR A 59 -10.13 -19.43 -0.24
N VAL A 60 -9.44 -19.09 -1.36
CA VAL A 60 -8.45 -18.00 -1.37
C VAL A 60 -9.12 -16.67 -1.00
N TYR A 61 -10.29 -16.38 -1.56
CA TYR A 61 -11.06 -15.18 -1.26
C TYR A 61 -11.46 -15.10 0.23
N TRP A 62 -11.88 -16.22 0.81
CA TRP A 62 -12.23 -16.28 2.23
C TRP A 62 -11.03 -15.94 3.12
N TYR A 63 -9.84 -16.52 2.83
CA TYR A 63 -8.62 -16.19 3.57
C TYR A 63 -8.18 -14.74 3.34
N PHE A 64 -8.27 -14.23 2.12
CA PHE A 64 -7.99 -12.83 1.82
C PHE A 64 -8.84 -11.90 2.69
N ARG A 65 -10.17 -12.12 2.71
CA ARG A 65 -11.07 -11.33 3.57
C ARG A 65 -10.75 -11.47 5.05
N LYS A 66 -10.51 -12.68 5.50
CA LYS A 66 -10.17 -12.96 6.90
C LYS A 66 -8.89 -12.21 7.30
N TRP A 67 -7.83 -12.36 6.55
CA TRP A 67 -6.53 -11.73 6.85
C TRP A 67 -6.56 -10.21 6.73
N THR A 68 -7.40 -9.66 5.84
CA THR A 68 -7.65 -8.21 5.78
C THR A 68 -8.37 -7.73 7.04
N LEU A 69 -9.45 -8.39 7.46
CA LEU A 69 -10.20 -8.00 8.65
C LEU A 69 -9.41 -8.16 9.96
N GLU A 70 -8.49 -9.10 10.02
CA GLU A 70 -7.59 -9.34 11.15
C GLU A 70 -6.33 -8.45 11.12
N GLY A 71 -6.15 -7.58 10.10
CA GLY A 71 -4.99 -6.70 9.94
C GLY A 71 -3.68 -7.44 9.60
N ILE A 72 -3.75 -8.73 9.28
CA ILE A 72 -2.57 -9.57 9.01
C ILE A 72 -1.84 -9.12 7.75
N ILE A 73 -2.58 -8.69 6.71
CA ILE A 73 -2.00 -8.23 5.45
C ILE A 73 -1.16 -6.98 5.67
N GLU A 74 -1.66 -6.03 6.45
CA GLU A 74 -1.00 -4.78 6.80
C GLU A 74 0.27 -5.03 7.62
N VAL A 75 0.18 -5.87 8.65
CA VAL A 75 1.33 -6.23 9.49
C VAL A 75 2.38 -6.99 8.68
N ALA A 76 1.96 -7.94 7.84
CA ALA A 76 2.88 -8.68 6.94
C ALA A 76 3.60 -7.73 5.98
N HIS A 77 2.88 -6.78 5.39
CA HIS A 77 3.46 -5.77 4.50
C HIS A 77 4.52 -4.94 5.24
N GLN A 78 4.23 -4.45 6.45
CA GLN A 78 5.17 -3.65 7.24
C GLN A 78 6.42 -4.45 7.61
N GLN A 79 6.27 -5.69 8.07
CA GLN A 79 7.41 -6.55 8.43
C GLN A 79 8.28 -6.89 7.22
N LEU A 80 7.66 -7.21 6.08
CA LEU A 80 8.38 -7.47 4.84
C LEU A 80 9.14 -6.22 4.35
N ARG A 81 8.55 -5.03 4.47
CA ARG A 81 9.20 -3.76 4.15
C ARG A 81 10.43 -3.53 5.03
N LYS A 82 10.28 -3.65 6.35
CA LYS A 82 11.39 -3.51 7.33
C LYS A 82 12.52 -4.50 7.03
N ALA A 83 12.17 -5.75 6.77
CA ALA A 83 13.13 -6.81 6.46
C ALA A 83 13.88 -6.54 5.14
N LEU A 84 13.18 -6.04 4.10
CA LEU A 84 13.80 -5.69 2.83
C LEU A 84 14.76 -4.50 2.98
N ARG A 85 14.39 -3.48 3.75
CA ARG A 85 15.26 -2.33 4.06
C ARG A 85 16.54 -2.80 4.76
N LYS A 86 16.42 -3.64 5.78
CA LYS A 86 17.57 -4.21 6.50
C LYS A 86 18.47 -5.01 5.58
N LYS A 87 17.91 -5.85 4.73
CA LYS A 87 18.66 -6.62 3.71
C LYS A 87 19.42 -5.72 2.74
N SER A 88 18.91 -4.52 2.46
CA SER A 88 19.55 -3.51 1.60
C SER A 88 20.50 -2.57 2.36
N GLY A 89 20.91 -2.89 3.59
CA GLY A 89 21.82 -2.08 4.39
C GLY A 89 21.19 -0.78 4.94
N LYS A 90 19.87 -0.65 4.91
CA LYS A 90 19.15 0.51 5.45
C LYS A 90 18.63 0.22 6.86
N LYS A 91 18.29 1.28 7.61
CA LYS A 91 17.57 1.14 8.88
C LYS A 91 16.16 0.62 8.60
N GLU A 92 15.58 -0.14 9.52
CA GLU A 92 14.23 -0.72 9.39
C GLU A 92 13.17 0.36 9.19
N SER A 93 13.20 1.42 10.00
CA SER A 93 12.35 2.60 9.83
C SER A 93 13.00 3.63 8.92
N THR A 94 12.20 4.33 8.12
CA THR A 94 12.67 5.42 7.26
C THR A 94 12.70 6.75 8.01
N SER A 95 13.58 7.67 7.61
CA SER A 95 13.58 9.06 8.09
C SER A 95 12.90 10.01 7.12
N LEU A 96 12.65 9.59 5.89
CA LEU A 96 12.08 10.37 4.82
C LEU A 96 10.95 9.61 4.14
N GLY A 97 9.77 10.24 4.04
CA GLY A 97 8.64 9.80 3.23
C GLY A 97 8.51 10.66 1.98
N ILE A 98 7.91 10.12 0.95
CA ILE A 98 7.55 10.84 -0.28
C ILE A 98 6.07 10.56 -0.54
N ILE A 99 5.25 11.60 -0.64
CA ILE A 99 3.83 11.48 -0.95
C ILE A 99 3.58 11.82 -2.42
N ASP A 100 2.73 11.02 -3.07
CA ASP A 100 2.23 11.28 -4.42
C ASP A 100 0.77 10.83 -4.56
N SER A 101 0.06 11.40 -5.54
CA SER A 101 -1.30 11.03 -5.90
C SER A 101 -1.38 10.46 -7.31
N HIS A 102 -2.11 9.38 -7.46
CA HIS A 102 -2.33 8.74 -8.75
C HIS A 102 -3.80 8.44 -9.00
N SER A 103 -4.37 8.99 -10.10
CA SER A 103 -5.74 8.72 -10.52
C SER A 103 -5.80 7.48 -11.41
N VAL A 104 -6.69 6.54 -11.08
CA VAL A 104 -6.85 5.27 -11.77
C VAL A 104 -8.24 5.19 -12.39
N ARG A 105 -8.30 4.86 -13.68
CA ARG A 105 -9.57 4.59 -14.36
C ARG A 105 -10.21 3.34 -13.77
N MET A 106 -11.50 3.41 -13.48
CA MET A 106 -12.28 2.27 -13.02
C MET A 106 -13.32 1.88 -14.06
N SER A 107 -13.54 0.56 -14.20
CA SER A 107 -14.58 0.04 -15.09
C SER A 107 -15.98 0.45 -14.59
N SER A 108 -16.99 0.38 -15.46
CA SER A 108 -18.38 0.72 -15.11
C SER A 108 -18.98 -0.17 -14.02
N ILE A 109 -18.41 -1.34 -13.78
CA ILE A 109 -18.92 -2.38 -12.87
C ILE A 109 -18.33 -2.28 -11.47
N SER A 110 -17.22 -1.55 -11.27
CA SER A 110 -16.52 -1.51 -9.99
C SER A 110 -16.98 -0.38 -9.07
N GLY A 111 -17.27 -0.73 -7.85
CA GLY A 111 -17.13 0.00 -6.59
C GLY A 111 -17.82 1.35 -6.38
N GLN A 112 -17.90 1.67 -5.11
CA GLN A 112 -18.72 2.76 -4.56
C GLN A 112 -18.06 4.15 -4.60
N GLN A 113 -16.74 4.25 -4.78
CA GLN A 113 -16.03 5.54 -4.72
C GLN A 113 -15.52 5.98 -6.09
N ARG A 114 -16.41 6.56 -6.87
CA ARG A 114 -16.07 7.09 -8.19
C ARG A 114 -16.21 8.61 -8.22
N GLY A 115 -15.29 9.25 -8.89
CA GLY A 115 -15.35 10.66 -9.22
C GLY A 115 -14.63 10.94 -10.53
N ILE A 116 -14.66 12.20 -10.96
CA ILE A 116 -13.91 12.66 -12.12
C ILE A 116 -12.80 13.57 -11.63
N ASP A 117 -11.54 13.18 -11.89
CA ASP A 117 -10.40 14.07 -11.71
C ASP A 117 -10.46 15.16 -12.79
N GLY A 118 -10.82 16.37 -12.39
CA GLY A 118 -10.98 17.48 -13.32
C GLY A 118 -9.69 17.88 -14.06
N ASN A 119 -8.53 17.70 -13.41
CA ASN A 119 -7.23 18.03 -14.00
C ASN A 119 -6.77 16.97 -14.99
N LYS A 120 -6.91 15.69 -14.66
CA LYS A 120 -6.45 14.56 -15.49
C LYS A 120 -7.55 14.02 -16.41
N LYS A 121 -8.80 14.51 -16.28
CA LYS A 121 -9.99 14.03 -17.01
C LYS A 121 -10.19 12.50 -16.88
N ILE A 122 -9.85 11.95 -15.71
CA ILE A 122 -9.96 10.51 -15.42
C ILE A 122 -11.19 10.27 -14.54
N LYS A 123 -12.10 9.41 -15.02
CA LYS A 123 -13.23 8.91 -14.23
C LYS A 123 -12.79 7.64 -13.47
N GLY A 124 -12.79 7.69 -12.14
CA GLY A 124 -12.34 6.57 -11.35
C GLY A 124 -12.08 6.92 -9.89
N SER A 125 -11.06 6.34 -9.31
CA SER A 125 -10.57 6.63 -7.97
C SER A 125 -9.16 7.23 -8.00
N LYS A 126 -8.82 7.96 -6.96
CA LYS A 126 -7.49 8.52 -6.74
C LYS A 126 -6.88 7.82 -5.53
N ARG A 127 -5.59 7.50 -5.61
CA ARG A 127 -4.79 6.94 -4.53
C ARG A 127 -3.75 7.95 -4.09
N HIS A 128 -3.67 8.20 -2.79
CA HIS A 128 -2.52 8.87 -2.18
C HIS A 128 -1.64 7.81 -1.56
N ILE A 129 -0.36 7.85 -1.88
CA ILE A 129 0.63 6.85 -1.45
C ILE A 129 1.76 7.59 -0.78
N ILE A 130 2.17 7.13 0.41
CA ILE A 130 3.45 7.52 1.01
C ILE A 130 4.41 6.36 0.86
N VAL A 131 5.55 6.62 0.25
CA VAL A 131 6.64 5.66 0.08
C VAL A 131 7.89 6.12 0.81
N ASP A 132 8.78 5.19 1.09
CA ASP A 132 10.11 5.48 1.61
C ASP A 132 11.13 5.78 0.49
N THR A 133 12.38 6.05 0.85
CA THR A 133 13.48 6.33 -0.09
C THR A 133 13.86 5.16 -1.01
N MET A 134 13.30 3.98 -0.80
CA MET A 134 13.45 2.80 -1.66
C MET A 134 12.21 2.58 -2.56
N GLY A 135 11.21 3.48 -2.50
CA GLY A 135 9.94 3.31 -3.18
C GLY A 135 9.00 2.29 -2.53
N LEU A 136 9.30 1.84 -1.31
CA LEU A 136 8.46 0.88 -0.60
C LEU A 136 7.30 1.62 0.09
N ILE A 137 6.09 1.11 -0.09
CA ILE A 137 4.87 1.73 0.45
C ILE A 137 4.91 1.73 1.98
N ILE A 138 4.66 2.89 2.59
CA ILE A 138 4.43 3.05 4.02
C ILE A 138 2.93 2.95 4.29
N CYS A 139 2.14 3.78 3.61
CA CYS A 139 0.69 3.72 3.65
C CYS A 139 0.07 4.18 2.33
N VAL A 140 -1.18 3.79 2.12
CA VAL A 140 -1.95 4.15 0.93
C VAL A 140 -3.43 4.32 1.32
N VAL A 141 -4.05 5.36 0.77
CA VAL A 141 -5.50 5.60 0.89
C VAL A 141 -6.07 5.81 -0.50
N ALA A 142 -7.25 5.27 -0.74
CA ALA A 142 -7.96 5.40 -2.01
C ALA A 142 -9.34 6.02 -1.78
N HIS A 143 -9.69 7.01 -2.60
CA HIS A 143 -10.98 7.70 -2.56
C HIS A 143 -11.47 8.05 -3.97
N ALA A 144 -12.64 8.68 -4.09
CA ALA A 144 -13.16 9.13 -5.39
C ALA A 144 -12.23 10.16 -6.04
N ALA A 145 -12.04 10.07 -7.37
CA ALA A 145 -11.06 10.88 -8.08
C ALA A 145 -11.37 12.39 -8.10
N ASN A 146 -12.61 12.81 -7.79
CA ASN A 146 -13.01 14.22 -7.68
C ASN A 146 -12.53 14.90 -6.39
N ILE A 147 -12.01 14.16 -5.41
CA ILE A 147 -11.49 14.75 -4.18
C ILE A 147 -10.17 15.44 -4.49
N HIS A 148 -10.04 16.69 -4.05
CA HIS A 148 -8.82 17.47 -4.23
C HIS A 148 -7.64 16.86 -3.46
N ASP A 149 -6.41 17.02 -3.98
CA ASP A 149 -5.22 16.38 -3.41
C ASP A 149 -4.98 16.76 -1.95
N SER A 150 -5.21 18.01 -1.56
CA SER A 150 -5.09 18.45 -0.17
C SER A 150 -6.07 17.75 0.79
N LYS A 151 -7.31 17.48 0.33
CA LYS A 151 -8.30 16.77 1.15
C LYS A 151 -7.97 15.27 1.28
N GLY A 152 -7.58 14.63 0.16
CA GLY A 152 -7.16 13.23 0.16
C GLY A 152 -5.86 12.99 0.92
N ALA A 153 -4.96 13.98 0.95
CA ALA A 153 -3.76 13.95 1.77
C ALA A 153 -4.05 13.85 3.27
N LYS A 154 -5.13 14.48 3.74
CA LYS A 154 -5.51 14.40 5.15
C LYS A 154 -5.76 12.95 5.57
N GLU A 155 -6.51 12.20 4.78
CA GLU A 155 -6.81 10.79 5.07
C GLU A 155 -5.53 9.92 5.10
N VAL A 156 -4.56 10.17 4.19
CA VAL A 156 -3.31 9.40 4.20
C VAL A 156 -2.39 9.80 5.36
N PHE A 157 -2.45 11.06 5.82
CA PHE A 157 -1.73 11.48 7.03
C PHE A 157 -2.38 10.93 8.31
N ASP A 158 -3.69 10.74 8.32
CA ASP A 158 -4.38 10.04 9.40
C ASP A 158 -3.95 8.57 9.46
N CYS A 159 -3.91 7.90 8.32
CA CYS A 159 -3.37 6.54 8.21
C CYS A 159 -1.90 6.46 8.66
N LEU A 160 -1.07 7.42 8.28
CA LEU A 160 0.33 7.49 8.72
C LEU A 160 0.44 7.70 10.24
N TYR A 161 -0.44 8.51 10.81
CA TYR A 161 -0.48 8.74 12.27
C TYR A 161 -0.79 7.46 13.03
N ASP A 162 -1.68 6.62 12.53
CA ASP A 162 -1.99 5.33 13.14
C ASP A 162 -0.79 4.36 13.10
N LEU A 163 0.10 4.54 12.11
CA LEU A 163 1.34 3.76 11.95
C LEU A 163 2.56 4.39 12.65
N ARG A 164 2.40 5.50 13.39
CA ARG A 164 3.54 6.29 13.94
C ARG A 164 4.49 5.50 14.83
N PHE A 165 4.01 4.51 15.56
CA PHE A 165 4.84 3.66 16.40
C PHE A 165 5.79 2.77 15.58
N ASP A 166 5.38 2.39 14.37
CA ASP A 166 6.21 1.63 13.43
C ASP A 166 7.19 2.51 12.67
N GLU A 167 6.89 3.82 12.54
CA GLU A 167 7.69 4.81 11.81
C GLU A 167 8.24 5.92 12.71
N GLU A 168 8.64 5.61 13.92
CA GLU A 168 9.17 6.55 14.93
C GLU A 168 10.30 7.46 14.42
N LYS A 169 11.03 7.02 13.40
CA LYS A 169 12.18 7.74 12.85
C LYS A 169 11.83 8.63 11.66
N LEU A 170 10.56 8.66 11.23
CA LEU A 170 10.13 9.54 10.17
C LEU A 170 10.27 11.01 10.62
N ARG A 171 11.03 11.80 9.87
CA ARG A 171 11.39 13.20 10.23
C ARG A 171 10.89 14.21 9.22
N LYS A 172 10.57 13.79 7.99
CA LYS A 172 10.19 14.66 6.90
C LYS A 172 9.38 13.91 5.86
N ILE A 173 8.44 14.62 5.22
CA ILE A 173 7.74 14.13 4.02
C ILE A 173 8.00 15.12 2.89
N LEU A 174 8.38 14.61 1.71
CA LEU A 174 8.47 15.36 0.47
C LEU A 174 7.16 15.23 -0.30
N ALA A 175 6.73 16.31 -0.94
CA ALA A 175 5.52 16.36 -1.76
C ALA A 175 5.77 17.17 -3.02
N ASP A 176 4.91 17.03 -4.02
CA ASP A 176 4.85 17.95 -5.16
C ASP A 176 3.99 19.20 -4.84
N GLY A 177 3.89 20.13 -5.82
CA GLY A 177 3.16 21.38 -5.67
C GLY A 177 1.67 21.27 -5.37
N GLY A 178 1.07 20.09 -5.52
CA GLY A 178 -0.34 19.83 -5.20
C GLY A 178 -0.66 19.77 -3.69
N TYR A 179 0.37 19.70 -2.85
CA TYR A 179 0.25 19.55 -1.39
C TYR A 179 0.66 20.81 -0.63
N GLN A 180 0.21 21.98 -1.09
CA GLN A 180 0.52 23.27 -0.43
C GLN A 180 -0.60 23.73 0.51
N GLY A 181 -0.27 24.67 1.40
CA GLY A 181 -1.24 25.34 2.29
C GLY A 181 -1.54 24.52 3.54
N GLU A 182 -2.77 24.57 4.00
CA GLU A 182 -3.25 24.05 5.30
C GLU A 182 -2.87 22.58 5.57
N ILE A 183 -2.60 21.79 4.54
CA ILE A 183 -2.24 20.38 4.72
C ILE A 183 -0.84 20.19 5.32
N ALA A 184 0.08 21.13 5.07
CA ALA A 184 1.40 21.11 5.68
C ALA A 184 1.32 21.44 7.18
N ASP A 185 0.47 22.42 7.54
CA ASP A 185 0.22 22.78 8.92
C ASP A 185 -0.46 21.63 9.67
N TYR A 186 -1.46 21.01 9.04
CA TYR A 186 -2.13 19.83 9.59
C TYR A 186 -1.16 18.71 9.96
N LEU A 187 -0.25 18.36 9.06
CA LEU A 187 0.75 17.31 9.31
C LEU A 187 1.71 17.69 10.44
N LYS A 188 2.13 18.97 10.46
CA LYS A 188 3.05 19.50 11.48
C LYS A 188 2.38 19.50 12.86
N GLU A 189 1.14 19.94 12.96
CA GLU A 189 0.37 19.94 14.21
C GLU A 189 0.13 18.50 14.71
N LYS A 190 -0.27 17.60 13.82
CA LYS A 190 -0.66 16.24 14.19
C LYS A 190 0.53 15.33 14.57
N MET A 191 1.65 15.45 13.85
CA MET A 191 2.78 14.52 13.97
C MET A 191 4.12 15.21 14.27
N ASN A 192 4.18 16.52 14.27
CA ASN A 192 5.43 17.30 14.33
C ASN A 192 6.42 16.93 13.19
N ILE A 193 5.88 16.59 12.00
CA ILE A 193 6.65 16.24 10.81
C ILE A 193 6.46 17.35 9.76
N PRO A 194 7.52 18.00 9.26
CA PRO A 194 7.41 18.98 8.19
C PRO A 194 7.10 18.32 6.86
N LEU A 195 6.21 18.94 6.09
CA LEU A 195 5.97 18.67 4.68
C LEU A 195 6.78 19.66 3.84
N GLU A 196 7.71 19.16 3.06
CA GLU A 196 8.51 19.98 2.17
C GLU A 196 8.05 19.79 0.72
N VAL A 197 7.59 20.87 0.11
CA VAL A 197 7.16 20.87 -1.28
C VAL A 197 8.34 21.07 -2.20
N VAL A 198 8.64 20.06 -3.01
CA VAL A 198 9.70 20.11 -4.02
C VAL A 198 9.15 20.78 -5.28
N LYS A 199 9.65 21.96 -5.61
CA LYS A 199 9.35 22.64 -6.87
C LYS A 199 10.09 21.94 -8.01
N ARG A 200 9.40 21.67 -9.13
CA ARG A 200 10.08 21.27 -10.36
C ARG A 200 11.02 22.40 -10.79
N ASN A 201 12.29 22.09 -10.95
CA ASN A 201 13.20 22.97 -11.66
C ASN A 201 12.85 22.83 -13.16
N ASP A 202 11.88 23.61 -13.63
CA ASP A 202 11.71 23.84 -15.07
C ASP A 202 12.89 24.69 -15.53
N LYS A 203 14.05 24.05 -15.69
CA LYS A 203 15.10 24.62 -16.51
C LYS A 203 14.61 24.46 -17.95
N ASN A 204 14.21 25.60 -18.51
CA ASN A 204 13.88 25.81 -19.90
C ASN A 204 14.77 24.98 -20.83
N ASN A 205 14.13 24.19 -21.70
CA ASN A 205 14.60 23.94 -23.04
C ASN A 205 13.83 24.84 -24.00
#